data_1718d94937e159ca139877843fbcb28b
#
_entry.id   1718d94937e159ca139877843fbcb28b
#
_cell.length_a   1.000
_cell.length_b   1.000
_cell.length_c   1.000
_cell.angle_alpha   90.00
_cell.angle_beta   90.00
_cell.angle_gamma   90.00
#
_symmetry.space_group_name_H-M   'P 1'
#
loop_
_entity.id
_entity.type
_entity.pdbx_description
1 polymer ?
#
loop_
_entity_poly.entity_id
_entity_poly.type
_entity_poly.pdbx_seq_one_letter_code
_entity_poly.pdbx_strand_id
1 'polypeptide(L)'
;PQRLRPLIPEIRARMSELLGEAVEVVRARFGGRLSYASVPLDGVDWGPFDIIATDAGYRTAAMAARFGDDIRAFVAQGKAQGKPVAVTEFGCAAFRGAADMANRGDIVEWGDGARPVGFKGEYVRDEEEQARYIRELLDVFESEGVDNVFVYTFARYDLAYRSASEDFDLASAGLVQVIQGGRGQRYPDMRWEPKAAFHALAEFYRALDASQR
;
A
#
# COMPACT_ATOMS: atom_id res chain seq x y z
N PRO A 1 -9.66 9.85 21.31
CA PRO A 1 -9.24 10.83 20.26
C PRO A 1 -9.26 12.27 20.77
N GLN A 2 -10.27 12.72 21.54
CA GLN A 2 -10.38 14.12 21.99
C GLN A 2 -9.24 14.58 22.93
N ARG A 3 -8.66 13.67 23.72
CA ARG A 3 -7.56 14.00 24.66
C ARG A 3 -6.22 14.28 23.96
N LEU A 4 -6.03 13.84 22.72
CA LEU A 4 -4.78 14.04 21.98
C LEU A 4 -4.74 15.35 21.19
N ARG A 5 -5.90 15.96 20.89
CA ARG A 5 -5.96 17.19 20.08
C ARG A 5 -5.06 18.34 20.59
N PRO A 6 -4.99 18.62 21.90
CA PRO A 6 -4.11 19.70 22.40
C PRO A 6 -2.62 19.39 22.23
N LEU A 7 -2.25 18.10 22.11
CA LEU A 7 -0.86 17.67 22.00
C LEU A 7 -0.36 17.58 20.54
N ILE A 8 -1.26 17.68 19.56
CA ILE A 8 -0.89 17.56 18.12
C ILE A 8 0.23 18.54 17.73
N PRO A 9 0.21 19.83 18.09
CA PRO A 9 1.30 20.74 17.72
C PRO A 9 2.65 20.32 18.29
N GLU A 10 2.69 19.89 19.56
CA GLU A 10 3.92 19.42 20.20
C GLU A 10 4.43 18.12 19.57
N ILE A 11 3.52 17.15 19.28
CA ILE A 11 3.87 15.91 18.62
C ILE A 11 4.47 16.18 17.24
N ARG A 12 3.87 17.09 16.46
CA ARG A 12 4.38 17.49 15.14
C ARG A 12 5.75 18.16 15.21
N ALA A 13 5.96 19.04 16.17
CA ALA A 13 7.25 19.69 16.36
C ALA A 13 8.35 18.67 16.67
N ARG A 14 8.10 17.75 17.60
CA ARG A 14 9.04 16.68 17.93
C ARG A 14 9.28 15.70 16.79
N MET A 15 8.23 15.38 16.02
CA MET A 15 8.36 14.56 14.82
C MET A 15 9.26 15.24 13.79
N SER A 16 9.07 16.54 13.53
CA SER A 16 9.88 17.30 12.58
C SER A 16 11.35 17.37 13.01
N GLU A 17 11.61 17.54 14.31
CA GLU A 17 12.96 17.55 14.87
C GLU A 17 13.63 16.16 14.66
N LEU A 18 12.96 15.08 15.08
CA LEU A 18 13.46 13.71 14.91
C LEU A 18 13.71 13.37 13.44
N LEU A 19 12.79 13.71 12.55
CA LEU A 19 12.94 13.44 11.12
C LEU A 19 14.07 14.26 10.50
N GLY A 20 14.27 15.51 10.93
CA GLY A 20 15.39 16.35 10.52
C GLY A 20 16.73 15.74 10.90
N GLU A 21 16.90 15.34 12.17
CA GLU A 21 18.10 14.64 12.65
C GLU A 21 18.34 13.31 11.89
N ALA A 22 17.28 12.53 11.67
CA ALA A 22 17.38 11.29 10.91
C ALA A 22 17.86 11.53 9.47
N VAL A 23 17.36 12.57 8.80
CA VAL A 23 17.79 12.96 7.46
C VAL A 23 19.28 13.32 7.45
N GLU A 24 19.77 14.10 8.40
CA GLU A 24 21.19 14.46 8.52
C GLU A 24 22.07 13.22 8.64
N VAL A 25 21.72 12.27 9.51
CA VAL A 25 22.45 11.02 9.70
C VAL A 25 22.47 10.18 8.40
N VAL A 26 21.34 10.08 7.71
CA VAL A 26 21.24 9.33 6.45
C VAL A 26 22.06 10.02 5.35
N ARG A 27 21.94 11.34 5.20
CA ARG A 27 22.70 12.13 4.20
C ARG A 27 24.19 12.00 4.34
N ALA A 28 24.71 11.83 5.55
CA ALA A 28 26.13 11.61 5.79
C ALA A 28 26.67 10.30 5.15
N ARG A 29 25.78 9.38 4.74
CA ARG A 29 26.12 8.05 4.22
C ARG A 29 25.46 7.71 2.89
N PHE A 30 24.38 8.39 2.54
CA PHE A 30 23.55 8.09 1.38
C PHE A 30 23.27 9.35 0.57
N GLY A 31 23.74 9.36 -0.68
CA GLY A 31 23.59 10.48 -1.61
C GLY A 31 22.31 10.44 -2.47
N GLY A 32 21.46 9.42 -2.30
CA GLY A 32 20.22 9.30 -3.06
C GLY A 32 19.08 10.16 -2.50
N ARG A 33 17.95 10.14 -3.19
CA ARG A 33 16.75 10.87 -2.76
C ARG A 33 16.16 10.25 -1.51
N LEU A 34 15.69 11.08 -0.59
CA LEU A 34 15.06 10.70 0.66
C LEU A 34 13.58 11.08 0.67
N SER A 35 12.79 10.24 1.30
CA SER A 35 11.38 10.45 1.59
C SER A 35 11.03 9.85 2.95
N TYR A 36 9.81 10.11 3.39
CA TYR A 36 9.19 9.48 4.57
C TYR A 36 7.77 9.03 4.22
N ALA A 37 7.47 7.74 4.45
CA ALA A 37 6.12 7.23 4.29
C ALA A 37 5.23 7.78 5.41
N SER A 38 4.32 8.71 5.08
CA SER A 38 3.52 9.43 6.06
C SER A 38 2.04 9.10 5.96
N VAL A 39 1.34 9.21 7.07
CA VAL A 39 -0.12 9.33 7.05
C VAL A 39 -0.53 10.81 7.12
N PRO A 40 -1.69 11.21 6.58
CA PRO A 40 -2.09 12.61 6.50
C PRO A 40 -2.14 13.36 7.83
N LEU A 41 -2.22 12.64 8.96
CA LEU A 41 -2.26 13.22 10.31
C LEU A 41 -0.89 13.58 10.87
N ASP A 42 0.20 13.06 10.33
CA ASP A 42 1.56 13.24 10.84
C ASP A 42 2.01 14.70 10.76
N GLY A 43 1.55 15.42 9.72
CA GLY A 43 1.89 16.83 9.54
C GLY A 43 3.38 17.05 9.36
N VAL A 44 4.01 16.20 8.52
CA VAL A 44 5.45 16.18 8.23
C VAL A 44 5.90 17.50 7.64
N ASP A 45 7.01 18.03 8.15
CA ASP A 45 7.78 19.07 7.44
C ASP A 45 8.58 18.41 6.31
N TRP A 46 8.21 18.71 5.08
CA TRP A 46 8.85 18.16 3.87
C TRP A 46 10.11 18.90 3.45
N GLY A 47 10.51 19.98 4.16
CA GLY A 47 11.71 20.73 3.85
C GLY A 47 12.95 19.87 3.65
N PRO A 48 13.30 18.97 4.58
CA PRO A 48 14.50 18.13 4.50
C PRO A 48 14.47 17.01 3.46
N PHE A 49 13.28 16.66 2.92
CA PHE A 49 13.09 15.52 2.01
C PHE A 49 13.09 15.93 0.54
N ASP A 50 13.41 14.99 -0.34
CA ASP A 50 13.41 15.19 -1.80
C ASP A 50 12.07 14.83 -2.44
N ILE A 51 11.30 13.97 -1.81
CA ILE A 51 10.02 13.44 -2.31
C ILE A 51 8.99 13.57 -1.19
N ILE A 52 7.80 14.06 -1.51
CA ILE A 52 6.66 14.05 -0.60
C ILE A 52 5.92 12.72 -0.77
N ALA A 53 5.72 11.97 0.31
CA ALA A 53 5.11 10.65 0.19
C ALA A 53 3.98 10.41 1.21
N THR A 54 3.08 9.51 0.85
CA THR A 54 1.94 9.14 1.71
C THR A 54 1.59 7.67 1.62
N ASP A 55 1.24 7.06 2.76
CA ASP A 55 0.62 5.73 2.85
C ASP A 55 -0.90 5.76 2.58
N ALA A 56 -1.48 6.92 2.30
CA ALA A 56 -2.92 7.07 2.10
C ALA A 56 -3.39 6.71 0.69
N GLY A 57 -2.78 5.74 0.04
CA GLY A 57 -3.17 5.23 -1.28
C GLY A 57 -4.37 4.29 -1.26
N TYR A 58 -4.96 4.04 -0.11
CA TYR A 58 -6.10 3.15 0.04
C TYR A 58 -7.44 3.87 -0.15
N ARG A 59 -8.31 3.30 -0.98
CA ARG A 59 -9.67 3.79 -1.20
C ARG A 59 -10.67 2.83 -0.55
N THR A 60 -11.46 3.31 0.39
CA THR A 60 -12.64 2.59 0.91
C THR A 60 -13.91 3.06 0.19
N ALA A 61 -15.01 2.32 0.33
CA ALA A 61 -16.32 2.74 -0.21
C ALA A 61 -16.70 4.15 0.27
N ALA A 62 -16.46 4.47 1.54
CA ALA A 62 -16.75 5.79 2.11
C ALA A 62 -15.90 6.94 1.52
N MET A 63 -14.75 6.63 0.94
CA MET A 63 -13.84 7.61 0.34
C MET A 63 -13.99 7.71 -1.19
N ALA A 64 -14.69 6.75 -1.81
CA ALA A 64 -14.70 6.60 -3.27
C ALA A 64 -15.05 7.89 -4.03
N ALA A 65 -16.06 8.64 -3.55
CA ALA A 65 -16.52 9.86 -4.21
C ALA A 65 -15.50 11.02 -4.22
N ARG A 66 -14.56 11.05 -3.28
CA ARG A 66 -13.58 12.14 -3.14
C ARG A 66 -12.13 11.71 -3.35
N PHE A 67 -11.89 10.43 -3.53
CA PHE A 67 -10.52 9.88 -3.56
C PHE A 67 -9.65 10.55 -4.64
N GLY A 68 -10.16 10.75 -5.85
CA GLY A 68 -9.44 11.48 -6.91
C GLY A 68 -9.10 12.92 -6.51
N ASP A 69 -10.04 13.64 -5.87
CA ASP A 69 -9.80 15.01 -5.41
C ASP A 69 -8.75 15.05 -4.28
N ASP A 70 -8.75 14.07 -3.37
CA ASP A 70 -7.74 13.95 -2.30
C ASP A 70 -6.34 13.70 -2.93
N ILE A 71 -6.21 12.83 -3.94
CA ILE A 71 -4.96 12.59 -4.67
C ILE A 71 -4.51 13.84 -5.45
N ARG A 72 -5.42 14.52 -6.12
CA ARG A 72 -5.12 15.79 -6.83
C ARG A 72 -4.58 16.86 -5.88
N ALA A 73 -5.19 17.00 -4.70
CA ALA A 73 -4.72 17.93 -3.67
C ALA A 73 -3.32 17.56 -3.16
N PHE A 74 -3.04 16.27 -3.00
CA PHE A 74 -1.72 15.78 -2.63
C PHE A 74 -0.66 16.07 -3.70
N VAL A 75 -0.97 15.85 -4.97
CA VAL A 75 -0.07 16.20 -6.10
C VAL A 75 0.16 17.72 -6.17
N ALA A 76 -0.90 18.53 -5.95
CA ALA A 76 -0.76 19.98 -5.89
C ALA A 76 0.16 20.46 -4.76
N GLN A 77 0.17 19.77 -3.62
CA GLN A 77 1.11 20.05 -2.53
C GLN A 77 2.57 19.84 -2.96
N GLY A 78 2.84 18.75 -3.69
CA GLY A 78 4.17 18.47 -4.26
C GLY A 78 4.60 19.56 -5.24
N LYS A 79 3.74 19.90 -6.19
CA LYS A 79 3.99 20.95 -7.18
C LYS A 79 4.28 22.31 -6.53
N ALA A 80 3.56 22.67 -5.48
CA ALA A 80 3.78 23.91 -4.74
C ALA A 80 5.15 23.99 -4.07
N GLN A 81 5.77 22.84 -3.76
CA GLN A 81 7.11 22.75 -3.16
C GLN A 81 8.20 22.36 -4.18
N GLY A 82 7.85 22.22 -5.44
CA GLY A 82 8.79 21.78 -6.49
C GLY A 82 9.33 20.37 -6.28
N LYS A 83 8.56 19.49 -5.62
CA LYS A 83 8.95 18.12 -5.27
C LYS A 83 8.05 17.10 -5.94
N PRO A 84 8.60 15.97 -6.41
CA PRO A 84 7.79 14.84 -6.84
C PRO A 84 7.02 14.25 -5.66
N VAL A 85 5.93 13.53 -5.98
CA VAL A 85 5.09 12.88 -4.99
C VAL A 85 5.10 11.37 -5.15
N ALA A 86 4.92 10.64 -4.04
CA ALA A 86 4.84 9.18 -4.03
C ALA A 86 3.68 8.69 -3.17
N VAL A 87 2.96 7.69 -3.67
CA VAL A 87 2.05 6.87 -2.86
C VAL A 87 2.81 5.60 -2.48
N THR A 88 3.11 5.44 -1.20
CA THR A 88 4.00 4.40 -0.69
C THR A 88 3.28 3.09 -0.38
N GLU A 89 1.96 3.12 -0.23
CA GLU A 89 1.16 1.93 -0.04
C GLU A 89 -0.22 2.06 -0.69
N PHE A 90 -0.62 1.07 -1.48
CA PHE A 90 -1.99 0.86 -1.92
C PHE A 90 -2.23 -0.62 -2.27
N GLY A 91 -3.47 -1.06 -2.25
CA GLY A 91 -3.87 -2.44 -2.54
C GLY A 91 -5.05 -2.88 -1.66
N CYS A 92 -5.56 -4.06 -1.90
CA CYS A 92 -6.56 -4.71 -1.05
C CYS A 92 -6.33 -6.22 -1.01
N ALA A 93 -7.02 -6.90 -0.09
CA ALA A 93 -6.99 -8.36 0.01
C ALA A 93 -7.75 -9.02 -1.16
N ALA A 94 -7.61 -10.36 -1.28
CA ALA A 94 -8.15 -11.14 -2.40
C ALA A 94 -9.46 -11.86 -2.03
N PHE A 95 -10.38 -11.18 -1.33
CA PHE A 95 -11.71 -11.70 -1.04
C PHE A 95 -12.80 -10.72 -1.49
N ARG A 96 -13.99 -11.25 -1.73
CA ARG A 96 -15.15 -10.46 -2.16
C ARG A 96 -15.53 -9.41 -1.12
N GLY A 97 -15.58 -8.13 -1.52
CA GLY A 97 -15.82 -6.97 -0.66
C GLY A 97 -14.56 -6.35 -0.05
N ALA A 98 -13.36 -6.87 -0.35
CA ALA A 98 -12.11 -6.32 0.14
C ALA A 98 -11.84 -4.89 -0.38
N ALA A 99 -12.27 -4.60 -1.59
CA ALA A 99 -12.14 -3.27 -2.21
C ALA A 99 -12.84 -2.16 -1.40
N ASP A 100 -13.93 -2.48 -0.71
CA ASP A 100 -14.69 -1.54 0.12
C ASP A 100 -14.05 -1.30 1.49
N MET A 101 -13.24 -2.24 1.96
CA MET A 101 -12.61 -2.24 3.28
C MET A 101 -11.18 -1.68 3.27
N ALA A 102 -10.58 -1.52 2.09
CA ALA A 102 -9.15 -1.31 1.90
C ALA A 102 -8.30 -2.45 2.50
N ASN A 103 -7.01 -2.20 2.81
CA ASN A 103 -6.12 -3.23 3.35
C ASN A 103 -6.29 -3.41 4.87
N ARG A 104 -7.48 -3.81 5.31
CA ARG A 104 -7.71 -4.10 6.73
C ARG A 104 -7.65 -5.61 6.97
N GLY A 105 -6.54 -6.07 7.57
CA GLY A 105 -6.35 -7.45 8.03
C GLY A 105 -7.24 -7.87 9.19
N ASP A 106 -8.35 -7.15 9.42
CA ASP A 106 -9.27 -7.33 10.55
C ASP A 106 -10.11 -8.61 10.47
N ILE A 107 -10.05 -9.31 9.34
CA ILE A 107 -10.82 -10.55 9.12
C ILE A 107 -10.15 -11.80 9.68
N VAL A 108 -8.87 -11.73 10.02
CA VAL A 108 -8.09 -12.88 10.51
C VAL A 108 -8.17 -12.99 12.02
N GLU A 109 -8.43 -14.21 12.51
CA GLU A 109 -8.25 -14.57 13.90
C GLU A 109 -6.79 -14.99 14.13
N TRP A 110 -6.14 -14.31 15.05
CA TRP A 110 -4.73 -14.54 15.38
C TRP A 110 -4.60 -15.30 16.70
N GLY A 111 -3.87 -16.40 16.69
CA GLY A 111 -3.47 -17.14 17.88
C GLY A 111 -2.12 -16.66 18.43
N ASP A 112 -1.57 -17.44 19.32
CA ASP A 112 -0.28 -17.16 19.96
C ASP A 112 0.85 -17.01 18.92
N GLY A 113 1.75 -16.06 19.16
CA GLY A 113 2.88 -15.77 18.27
C GLY A 113 2.49 -15.17 16.93
N ALA A 114 1.35 -14.46 16.85
CA ALA A 114 0.82 -13.86 15.61
C ALA A 114 0.61 -14.90 14.48
N ARG A 115 0.22 -16.11 14.82
CA ARG A 115 -0.11 -17.17 13.86
C ARG A 115 -1.60 -17.06 13.48
N PRO A 116 -1.97 -17.05 12.18
CA PRO A 116 -3.35 -17.08 11.77
C PRO A 116 -3.97 -18.46 12.08
N VAL A 117 -5.13 -18.46 12.75
CA VAL A 117 -5.84 -19.66 13.22
C VAL A 117 -7.24 -19.81 12.63
N GLY A 118 -7.80 -18.74 12.08
CA GLY A 118 -9.15 -18.74 11.52
C GLY A 118 -9.52 -17.39 10.92
N PHE A 119 -10.79 -17.26 10.55
CA PHE A 119 -11.40 -16.03 10.09
C PHE A 119 -12.58 -15.63 11.00
N LYS A 120 -12.79 -14.34 11.17
CA LYS A 120 -13.90 -13.77 11.96
C LYS A 120 -15.27 -13.90 11.27
N GLY A 121 -15.35 -14.59 10.14
CA GLY A 121 -16.55 -14.79 9.35
C GLY A 121 -16.28 -15.68 8.13
N GLU A 122 -17.26 -15.76 7.23
CA GLU A 122 -17.14 -16.49 5.98
C GLU A 122 -16.71 -15.53 4.86
N TYR A 123 -15.61 -15.83 4.19
CA TYR A 123 -15.07 -15.04 3.09
C TYR A 123 -14.83 -15.91 1.87
N VAL A 124 -15.07 -15.36 0.70
CA VAL A 124 -14.89 -16.03 -0.59
C VAL A 124 -13.77 -15.37 -1.32
N ARG A 125 -12.77 -16.15 -1.76
CA ARG A 125 -11.66 -15.66 -2.59
C ARG A 125 -12.18 -14.99 -3.86
N ASP A 126 -11.68 -13.79 -4.15
CA ASP A 126 -11.98 -13.02 -5.35
C ASP A 126 -10.75 -12.21 -5.80
N GLU A 127 -9.88 -12.85 -6.53
CA GLU A 127 -8.66 -12.22 -7.06
C GLU A 127 -8.96 -11.19 -8.15
N GLU A 128 -10.08 -11.35 -8.86
CA GLU A 128 -10.49 -10.39 -9.89
C GLU A 128 -10.96 -9.07 -9.29
N GLU A 129 -11.58 -9.11 -8.11
CA GLU A 129 -11.89 -7.89 -7.37
C GLU A 129 -10.61 -7.17 -6.94
N GLN A 130 -9.61 -7.90 -6.41
CA GLN A 130 -8.31 -7.35 -6.08
C GLN A 130 -7.62 -6.71 -7.30
N ALA A 131 -7.60 -7.43 -8.42
CA ALA A 131 -6.99 -6.96 -9.66
C ALA A 131 -7.68 -5.71 -10.22
N ARG A 132 -9.02 -5.67 -10.19
CA ARG A 132 -9.82 -4.52 -10.62
C ARG A 132 -9.54 -3.31 -9.73
N TYR A 133 -9.51 -3.48 -8.40
CA TYR A 133 -9.19 -2.43 -7.45
C TYR A 133 -7.82 -1.80 -7.72
N ILE A 134 -6.79 -2.62 -7.96
CA ILE A 134 -5.44 -2.14 -8.28
C ILE A 134 -5.43 -1.34 -9.58
N ARG A 135 -6.09 -1.81 -10.66
CA ARG A 135 -6.20 -1.07 -11.92
C ARG A 135 -6.86 0.28 -11.74
N GLU A 136 -8.01 0.31 -11.07
CA GLU A 136 -8.75 1.56 -10.82
C GLU A 136 -7.91 2.59 -10.05
N LEU A 137 -7.13 2.17 -9.06
CA LEU A 137 -6.28 3.09 -8.32
C LEU A 137 -5.08 3.56 -9.14
N LEU A 138 -4.46 2.69 -9.93
CA LEU A 138 -3.39 3.06 -10.84
C LEU A 138 -3.85 4.09 -11.88
N ASP A 139 -5.05 3.92 -12.43
CA ASP A 139 -5.66 4.88 -13.36
C ASP A 139 -5.85 6.25 -12.70
N VAL A 140 -6.30 6.28 -11.44
CA VAL A 140 -6.42 7.53 -10.67
C VAL A 140 -5.05 8.17 -10.44
N PHE A 141 -4.05 7.41 -9.99
CA PHE A 141 -2.71 7.94 -9.72
C PHE A 141 -2.05 8.50 -10.97
N GLU A 142 -2.16 7.79 -12.09
CA GLU A 142 -1.64 8.23 -13.39
C GLU A 142 -2.36 9.51 -13.87
N SER A 143 -3.69 9.52 -13.85
CA SER A 143 -4.48 10.67 -14.31
C SER A 143 -4.26 11.94 -13.47
N GLU A 144 -4.00 11.82 -12.18
CA GLU A 144 -3.73 12.95 -11.30
C GLU A 144 -2.25 13.36 -11.28
N GLY A 145 -1.37 12.56 -11.89
CA GLY A 145 0.06 12.86 -12.04
C GLY A 145 0.89 12.56 -10.81
N VAL A 146 0.65 11.43 -10.16
CA VAL A 146 1.51 10.89 -9.11
C VAL A 146 2.80 10.34 -9.74
N ASP A 147 3.96 10.77 -9.26
CA ASP A 147 5.25 10.40 -9.88
C ASP A 147 5.67 8.95 -9.58
N ASN A 148 5.32 8.42 -8.40
CA ASN A 148 5.71 7.07 -7.99
C ASN A 148 4.61 6.41 -7.16
N VAL A 149 4.36 5.13 -7.41
CA VAL A 149 3.39 4.33 -6.65
C VAL A 149 3.96 2.97 -6.27
N PHE A 150 3.65 2.51 -5.06
CA PHE A 150 4.13 1.24 -4.53
C PHE A 150 2.95 0.39 -4.06
N VAL A 151 2.76 -0.76 -4.69
CA VAL A 151 1.73 -1.72 -4.26
C VAL A 151 2.15 -2.35 -2.94
N TYR A 152 1.31 -2.32 -1.96
CA TYR A 152 1.46 -3.10 -0.74
C TYR A 152 0.59 -4.36 -0.82
N THR A 153 1.19 -5.53 -1.04
CA THR A 153 2.63 -5.83 -1.08
C THR A 153 2.89 -6.93 -2.13
N PHE A 154 4.13 -7.33 -2.34
CA PHE A 154 4.42 -8.46 -3.24
C PHE A 154 3.93 -9.79 -2.66
N ALA A 155 4.28 -10.13 -1.42
CA ALA A 155 3.99 -11.40 -0.77
C ALA A 155 3.79 -11.25 0.74
N ARG A 156 2.83 -11.99 1.32
CA ARG A 156 2.56 -12.06 2.76
C ARG A 156 2.82 -13.47 3.27
N TYR A 157 4.01 -13.72 3.77
CA TYR A 157 4.42 -15.04 4.28
C TYR A 157 3.74 -15.45 5.58
N ASP A 158 3.23 -14.48 6.34
CA ASP A 158 2.43 -14.68 7.54
C ASP A 158 0.98 -15.11 7.23
N LEU A 159 0.50 -14.86 6.02
CA LEU A 159 -0.84 -15.20 5.52
C LEU A 159 -0.73 -16.18 4.33
N ALA A 160 -0.07 -17.31 4.52
CA ALA A 160 0.13 -18.28 3.45
C ALA A 160 -1.13 -19.14 3.20
N TYR A 161 -1.32 -19.55 1.94
CA TYR A 161 -2.21 -20.65 1.58
C TYR A 161 -1.66 -21.96 2.13
N ARG A 162 -2.45 -22.70 2.88
CA ARG A 162 -2.11 -24.04 3.42
C ARG A 162 -2.92 -25.14 2.77
N SER A 163 -4.22 -24.91 2.62
CA SER A 163 -5.18 -25.82 1.98
C SER A 163 -6.43 -25.04 1.57
N ALA A 164 -7.36 -25.68 0.89
CA ALA A 164 -8.65 -25.05 0.55
C ALA A 164 -9.47 -24.61 1.76
N SER A 165 -9.31 -25.26 2.92
CA SER A 165 -9.97 -24.90 4.17
C SER A 165 -9.13 -23.92 5.03
N GLU A 166 -7.87 -23.71 4.72
CA GLU A 166 -6.94 -22.81 5.42
C GLU A 166 -6.25 -21.88 4.42
N ASP A 167 -7.05 -21.18 3.62
CA ASP A 167 -6.57 -20.22 2.65
C ASP A 167 -6.43 -18.83 3.26
N PHE A 168 -5.43 -18.64 4.12
CA PHE A 168 -5.18 -17.34 4.75
C PHE A 168 -4.71 -16.27 3.76
N ASP A 169 -4.20 -16.69 2.58
CA ASP A 169 -3.78 -15.74 1.55
C ASP A 169 -4.95 -14.91 1.00
N LEU A 170 -6.20 -15.37 1.11
CA LEU A 170 -7.33 -14.55 0.70
C LEU A 170 -7.42 -13.22 1.49
N ALA A 171 -6.92 -13.20 2.74
CA ALA A 171 -6.80 -11.97 3.55
C ALA A 171 -5.54 -11.14 3.24
N SER A 172 -4.71 -11.63 2.31
CA SER A 172 -3.46 -10.98 1.93
C SER A 172 -3.65 -9.98 0.80
N ALA A 173 -3.10 -8.78 0.97
CA ALA A 173 -2.94 -7.81 -0.11
C ALA A 173 -1.76 -8.15 -1.06
N GLY A 174 -1.08 -9.29 -0.86
CA GLY A 174 0.00 -9.73 -1.73
C GLY A 174 -0.43 -9.87 -3.19
N LEU A 175 0.47 -9.53 -4.11
CA LEU A 175 0.29 -9.76 -5.54
C LEU A 175 0.40 -11.25 -5.90
N VAL A 176 1.06 -12.02 -5.03
CA VAL A 176 1.25 -13.46 -5.19
C VAL A 176 0.65 -14.21 -4.01
N GLN A 177 0.12 -15.40 -4.28
CA GLN A 177 -0.32 -16.35 -3.27
C GLN A 177 0.89 -17.10 -2.74
N VAL A 178 1.24 -16.90 -1.48
CA VAL A 178 2.30 -17.68 -0.82
C VAL A 178 1.77 -19.08 -0.48
N ILE A 179 2.54 -20.13 -0.85
CA ILE A 179 2.15 -21.53 -0.67
C ILE A 179 3.00 -22.14 0.45
N GLN A 180 2.38 -22.46 1.59
CA GLN A 180 3.09 -23.07 2.71
C GLN A 180 3.48 -24.51 2.37
N GLY A 181 4.78 -24.81 2.44
CA GLY A 181 5.31 -26.14 2.19
C GLY A 181 5.27 -26.61 0.73
N GLY A 182 4.76 -25.77 -0.18
CA GLY A 182 4.64 -26.06 -1.60
C GLY A 182 5.46 -25.14 -2.49
N ARG A 183 5.21 -25.24 -3.79
CA ARG A 183 5.82 -24.43 -4.85
C ARG A 183 4.76 -23.98 -5.85
N GLY A 184 5.02 -22.89 -6.54
CA GLY A 184 4.18 -22.41 -7.63
C GLY A 184 4.15 -23.38 -8.81
N GLN A 185 3.07 -23.35 -9.58
CA GLN A 185 2.96 -24.10 -10.83
C GLN A 185 3.63 -23.33 -11.98
N ARG A 186 3.39 -22.03 -12.06
CA ARG A 186 3.96 -21.18 -13.10
C ARG A 186 5.44 -20.85 -12.86
N TYR A 187 5.84 -20.78 -11.59
CA TYR A 187 7.23 -20.55 -11.17
C TYR A 187 7.66 -21.65 -10.19
N PRO A 188 8.10 -22.85 -10.70
CA PRO A 188 8.36 -24.02 -9.86
C PRO A 188 9.50 -23.86 -8.84
N ASP A 189 10.36 -22.86 -9.03
CA ASP A 189 11.44 -22.55 -8.09
C ASP A 189 10.98 -21.62 -6.94
N MET A 190 9.77 -21.04 -7.07
CA MET A 190 9.22 -20.12 -6.09
C MET A 190 8.20 -20.79 -5.19
N ARG A 191 8.05 -20.27 -3.96
CA ARG A 191 7.03 -20.73 -2.99
C ARG A 191 5.74 -19.90 -3.08
N TRP A 192 5.42 -19.42 -4.28
CA TRP A 192 4.24 -18.62 -4.52
C TRP A 192 3.74 -18.80 -5.95
N GLU A 193 2.49 -18.45 -6.17
CA GLU A 193 1.82 -18.42 -7.48
C GLU A 193 1.32 -16.98 -7.74
N PRO A 194 1.47 -16.42 -8.96
CA PRO A 194 0.90 -15.11 -9.29
C PRO A 194 -0.63 -15.12 -9.17
N LYS A 195 -1.17 -14.09 -8.52
CA LYS A 195 -2.60 -13.80 -8.52
C LYS A 195 -3.00 -12.94 -9.73
N ALA A 196 -4.31 -12.77 -9.98
CA ALA A 196 -4.81 -11.88 -11.02
C ALA A 196 -4.25 -10.44 -10.89
N ALA A 197 -4.05 -9.97 -9.65
CA ALA A 197 -3.45 -8.68 -9.33
C ALA A 197 -2.01 -8.51 -9.85
N PHE A 198 -1.20 -9.58 -9.84
CA PHE A 198 0.15 -9.56 -10.40
C PHE A 198 0.12 -9.27 -11.91
N HIS A 199 -0.79 -9.94 -12.61
CA HIS A 199 -0.94 -9.76 -14.06
C HIS A 199 -1.48 -8.37 -14.40
N ALA A 200 -2.48 -7.89 -13.64
CA ALA A 200 -3.04 -6.55 -13.80
C ALA A 200 -1.99 -5.45 -13.68
N LEU A 201 -1.13 -5.54 -12.66
CA LEU A 201 -0.02 -4.59 -12.47
C LEU A 201 0.99 -4.66 -13.62
N ALA A 202 1.38 -5.87 -14.04
CA ALA A 202 2.32 -6.06 -15.15
C ALA A 202 1.78 -5.54 -16.48
N GLU A 203 0.49 -5.69 -16.74
CA GLU A 203 -0.19 -5.18 -17.93
C GLU A 203 -0.22 -3.64 -17.93
N PHE A 204 -0.53 -3.02 -16.80
CA PHE A 204 -0.53 -1.57 -16.66
C PHE A 204 0.82 -0.97 -17.01
N TYR A 205 1.91 -1.48 -16.43
CA TYR A 205 3.25 -0.96 -16.72
C TYR A 205 3.69 -1.20 -18.17
N ARG A 206 3.33 -2.33 -18.77
CA ARG A 206 3.61 -2.55 -20.21
C ARG A 206 2.88 -1.54 -21.10
N ALA A 207 1.64 -1.18 -20.74
CA ALA A 207 0.88 -0.18 -21.48
C ALA A 207 1.52 1.22 -21.38
N LEU A 208 1.99 1.61 -20.17
CA LEU A 208 2.73 2.86 -19.97
C LEU A 208 4.02 2.90 -20.81
N ASP A 209 4.84 1.84 -20.77
CA ASP A 209 6.06 1.78 -21.57
C ASP A 209 5.79 1.90 -23.08
N ALA A 210 4.68 1.35 -23.56
CA ALA A 210 4.28 1.43 -24.96
C ALA A 210 3.82 2.83 -25.36
N SER A 211 3.23 3.60 -24.45
CA SER A 211 2.74 4.96 -24.70
C SER A 211 3.84 6.04 -24.70
N GLN A 212 5.00 5.71 -24.12
CA GLN A 212 6.16 6.62 -24.01
C GLN A 212 7.17 6.46 -25.17
N ARG A 213 6.94 5.51 -26.07
CA ARG A 213 7.76 5.25 -27.29
C ARG A 213 7.14 5.86 -28.53
#